data_8be13d7106f79a22bc119a1818fcd414
#
_entry.id   8be13d7106f79a22bc119a1818fcd414
#
_cell.length_a   1.000
_cell.length_b   1.000
_cell.length_c   1.000
_cell.angle_alpha   90.00
_cell.angle_beta   90.00
_cell.angle_gamma   90.00
#
_symmetry.space_group_name_H-M   'P 1'
#
loop_
_entity.id
_entity.type
_entity.pdbx_description
1 polymer ?
#
loop_
_entity_poly.entity_id
_entity_poly.type
_entity_poly.pdbx_seq_one_letter_code
_entity_poly.pdbx_strand_id
1 'polypeptide(L)'
;KWLGFSAIVGGVSTLLFLPFFSQEFLVNYADTVGLWFHKFEFNASIYYVLREIGYAFRGYNEIAIIGFLLSIVVLLVVMGMSIFRKNAKTQDLITSMLFALVFFFFTTTTMHPWYLATPLLLAIFTKYRFVLVWSFVIFLSYFAYLNGDNQENLGIVFFEYLIVYGILIYELYSYYHIKKKPTLTSSSR
;
A
#
# COMPACT_ATOMS: atom_id res chain seq x y z
N LYS A 1 27.51 -9.35 -10.63
CA LYS A 1 26.35 -10.25 -10.57
C LYS A 1 25.02 -9.48 -10.75
N TRP A 2 24.78 -8.36 -10.04
CA TRP A 2 23.56 -7.56 -10.17
C TRP A 2 23.35 -7.01 -11.59
N LEU A 3 24.38 -6.42 -12.20
CA LEU A 3 24.31 -5.90 -13.56
C LEU A 3 23.97 -6.99 -14.58
N GLY A 4 24.57 -8.20 -14.44
CA GLY A 4 24.27 -9.33 -15.31
C GLY A 4 22.82 -9.79 -15.16
N PHE A 5 22.31 -9.90 -13.93
CA PHE A 5 20.90 -10.21 -13.67
C PHE A 5 19.97 -9.16 -14.27
N SER A 6 20.22 -7.88 -14.02
CA SER A 6 19.39 -6.78 -14.57
C SER A 6 19.42 -6.75 -16.10
N ALA A 7 20.56 -7.00 -16.72
CA ALA A 7 20.69 -7.07 -18.18
C ALA A 7 19.88 -8.24 -18.77
N ILE A 8 19.92 -9.42 -18.11
CA ILE A 8 19.14 -10.58 -18.56
C ILE A 8 17.65 -10.31 -18.41
N VAL A 9 17.21 -9.84 -17.25
CA VAL A 9 15.78 -9.53 -17.01
C VAL A 9 15.30 -8.47 -17.98
N GLY A 10 16.04 -7.36 -18.12
CA GLY A 10 15.69 -6.29 -19.04
C GLY A 10 15.68 -6.75 -20.51
N GLY A 11 16.69 -7.51 -20.92
CA GLY A 11 16.78 -8.04 -22.28
C GLY A 11 15.64 -9.01 -22.61
N VAL A 12 15.35 -9.96 -21.72
CA VAL A 12 14.24 -10.91 -21.92
C VAL A 12 12.91 -10.18 -21.94
N SER A 13 12.68 -9.24 -21.02
CA SER A 13 11.45 -8.44 -21.02
C SER A 13 11.29 -7.66 -22.33
N THR A 14 12.32 -6.98 -22.79
CA THR A 14 12.30 -6.24 -24.06
C THR A 14 11.96 -7.17 -25.24
N LEU A 15 12.61 -8.34 -25.33
CA LEU A 15 12.35 -9.31 -26.38
C LEU A 15 10.89 -9.82 -26.39
N LEU A 16 10.31 -10.04 -25.20
CA LEU A 16 8.91 -10.48 -25.08
C LEU A 16 7.92 -9.40 -25.51
N PHE A 17 8.23 -8.12 -25.31
CA PHE A 17 7.38 -7.01 -25.74
C PHE A 17 7.63 -6.58 -27.18
N LEU A 18 8.77 -6.94 -27.79
CA LEU A 18 9.15 -6.49 -29.12
C LEU A 18 8.09 -6.77 -30.22
N PRO A 19 7.40 -7.95 -30.25
CA PRO A 19 6.36 -8.21 -31.25
C PRO A 19 5.12 -7.30 -31.13
N PHE A 20 4.89 -6.72 -29.97
CA PHE A 20 3.75 -5.84 -29.67
C PHE A 20 4.14 -4.35 -29.71
N PHE A 21 5.42 -4.06 -29.94
CA PHE A 21 5.95 -2.69 -29.87
C PHE A 21 5.52 -1.90 -31.11
N SER A 22 4.58 -0.99 -30.88
CA SER A 22 4.12 -0.02 -31.88
C SER A 22 3.95 1.34 -31.21
N GLN A 23 3.92 2.41 -31.99
CA GLN A 23 3.63 3.75 -31.47
C GLN A 23 2.22 3.79 -30.83
N GLU A 24 1.27 3.12 -31.44
CA GLU A 24 -0.10 3.00 -30.94
C GLU A 24 -0.15 2.26 -29.59
N PHE A 25 0.61 1.17 -29.43
CA PHE A 25 0.73 0.47 -28.15
C PHE A 25 1.27 1.39 -27.04
N LEU A 26 2.32 2.17 -27.34
CA LEU A 26 2.89 3.07 -26.34
C LEU A 26 1.91 4.18 -25.90
N VAL A 27 1.19 4.76 -26.86
CA VAL A 27 0.19 5.80 -26.57
C VAL A 27 -0.95 5.20 -25.75
N ASN A 28 -1.55 4.09 -26.18
CA ASN A 28 -2.66 3.45 -25.50
C ASN A 28 -2.26 2.96 -24.10
N TYR A 29 -1.05 2.43 -23.95
CA TYR A 29 -0.54 2.01 -22.64
C TYR A 29 -0.35 3.20 -21.71
N ALA A 30 0.26 4.29 -22.19
CA ALA A 30 0.46 5.50 -21.41
C ALA A 30 -0.87 6.14 -20.98
N ASP A 31 -1.84 6.19 -21.89
CA ASP A 31 -3.19 6.73 -21.62
C ASP A 31 -3.94 5.86 -20.60
N THR A 32 -3.85 4.53 -20.72
CA THR A 32 -4.48 3.59 -19.79
C THR A 32 -3.87 3.71 -18.39
N VAL A 33 -2.53 3.71 -18.30
CA VAL A 33 -1.83 3.90 -17.03
C VAL A 33 -2.15 5.27 -16.46
N GLY A 34 -2.14 6.32 -17.28
CA GLY A 34 -2.51 7.66 -16.89
C GLY A 34 -3.94 7.75 -16.34
N LEU A 35 -4.90 7.08 -16.99
CA LEU A 35 -6.28 7.03 -16.51
C LEU A 35 -6.39 6.46 -15.09
N TRP A 36 -5.72 5.35 -14.83
CA TRP A 36 -5.73 4.71 -13.51
C TRP A 36 -5.15 5.59 -12.41
N PHE A 37 -4.02 6.24 -12.68
CA PHE A 37 -3.35 7.05 -11.67
C PHE A 37 -3.91 8.47 -11.51
N HIS A 38 -4.62 8.99 -12.52
CA HIS A 38 -5.08 10.38 -12.51
C HIS A 38 -6.60 10.57 -12.44
N LYS A 39 -7.41 9.50 -12.60
CA LYS A 39 -8.86 9.66 -12.70
C LYS A 39 -9.65 8.61 -11.92
N PHE A 40 -9.01 7.54 -11.43
CA PHE A 40 -9.71 6.48 -10.74
C PHE A 40 -9.43 6.48 -9.24
N GLU A 41 -10.51 6.45 -8.46
CA GLU A 41 -10.45 6.31 -7.02
C GLU A 41 -11.43 5.22 -6.58
N PHE A 42 -11.00 4.37 -5.65
CA PHE A 42 -11.81 3.30 -5.09
C PHE A 42 -11.24 2.83 -3.75
N ASN A 43 -12.09 2.80 -2.72
CA ASN A 43 -11.75 2.33 -1.37
C ASN A 43 -10.43 2.90 -0.84
N ALA A 44 -10.19 4.18 -1.11
CA ALA A 44 -8.97 4.87 -0.71
C ALA A 44 -9.05 5.30 0.77
N SER A 45 -7.89 5.45 1.39
CA SER A 45 -7.80 5.84 2.81
C SER A 45 -7.31 7.29 2.95
N ILE A 46 -6.01 7.48 3.13
CA ILE A 46 -5.38 8.81 3.32
C ILE A 46 -5.72 9.74 2.16
N TYR A 47 -5.77 9.18 0.93
CA TYR A 47 -6.14 9.97 -0.24
C TYR A 47 -7.51 10.64 -0.09
N TYR A 48 -8.55 9.95 0.43
CA TYR A 48 -9.87 10.56 0.62
C TYR A 48 -9.86 11.72 1.62
N VAL A 49 -9.06 11.63 2.67
CA VAL A 49 -8.88 12.75 3.62
C VAL A 49 -8.25 13.94 2.90
N LEU A 50 -7.21 13.73 2.10
CA LEU A 50 -6.56 14.78 1.33
C LEU A 50 -7.45 15.36 0.23
N ARG A 51 -8.29 14.52 -0.39
CA ARG A 51 -9.30 14.94 -1.36
C ARG A 51 -10.30 15.91 -0.73
N GLU A 52 -10.84 15.59 0.44
CA GLU A 52 -11.79 16.49 1.13
C GLU A 52 -11.15 17.83 1.52
N ILE A 53 -9.87 17.79 1.96
CA ILE A 53 -9.09 19.02 2.17
C ILE A 53 -8.94 19.78 0.85
N GLY A 54 -8.61 19.09 -0.25
CA GLY A 54 -8.52 19.70 -1.58
C GLY A 54 -9.82 20.38 -2.00
N TYR A 55 -10.96 19.74 -1.80
CA TYR A 55 -12.28 20.33 -2.08
C TYR A 55 -12.52 21.62 -1.29
N ALA A 56 -12.12 21.68 -0.01
CA ALA A 56 -12.30 22.86 0.82
C ALA A 56 -11.50 24.09 0.30
N PHE A 57 -10.36 23.87 -0.35
CA PHE A 57 -9.49 24.95 -0.85
C PHE A 57 -9.68 25.27 -2.33
N ARG A 58 -10.02 24.26 -3.16
CA ARG A 58 -10.02 24.39 -4.62
C ARG A 58 -11.41 24.22 -5.24
N GLY A 59 -12.35 23.62 -4.51
CA GLY A 59 -13.71 23.36 -4.97
C GLY A 59 -13.86 22.19 -5.94
N TYR A 60 -12.79 21.45 -6.24
CA TYR A 60 -12.81 20.26 -7.10
C TYR A 60 -11.77 19.21 -6.69
N ASN A 61 -11.86 18.00 -7.25
CA ASN A 61 -10.97 16.90 -6.95
C ASN A 61 -9.62 17.04 -7.68
N GLU A 62 -8.57 17.26 -6.92
CA GLU A 62 -7.19 17.37 -7.39
C GLU A 62 -6.48 16.00 -7.44
N ILE A 63 -7.15 14.94 -7.87
CA ILE A 63 -6.65 13.56 -7.84
C ILE A 63 -5.26 13.42 -8.47
N ALA A 64 -5.01 14.06 -9.60
CA ALA A 64 -3.72 13.99 -10.31
C ALA A 64 -2.57 14.56 -9.47
N ILE A 65 -2.80 15.68 -8.78
CA ILE A 65 -1.78 16.33 -7.95
C ILE A 65 -1.58 15.54 -6.66
N ILE A 66 -2.68 15.19 -5.97
CA ILE A 66 -2.64 14.45 -4.71
C ILE A 66 -2.00 13.08 -4.93
N GLY A 67 -2.41 12.34 -5.96
CA GLY A 67 -1.86 11.02 -6.29
C GLY A 67 -0.36 11.08 -6.62
N PHE A 68 0.06 12.09 -7.39
CA PHE A 68 1.49 12.31 -7.68
C PHE A 68 2.30 12.61 -6.42
N LEU A 69 1.84 13.52 -5.56
CA LEU A 69 2.53 13.85 -4.31
C LEU A 69 2.60 12.66 -3.37
N LEU A 70 1.52 11.88 -3.24
CA LEU A 70 1.50 10.65 -2.44
C LEU A 70 2.50 9.62 -2.97
N SER A 71 2.63 9.49 -4.29
CA SER A 71 3.63 8.59 -4.89
C SER A 71 5.06 8.99 -4.55
N ILE A 72 5.37 10.30 -4.52
CA ILE A 72 6.67 10.82 -4.06
C ILE A 72 6.88 10.48 -2.57
N VAL A 73 5.87 10.68 -1.72
CA VAL A 73 5.96 10.35 -0.30
C VAL A 73 6.23 8.85 -0.09
N VAL A 74 5.54 7.98 -0.84
CA VAL A 74 5.80 6.53 -0.82
C VAL A 74 7.25 6.23 -1.19
N LEU A 75 7.74 6.81 -2.28
CA LEU A 75 9.13 6.62 -2.72
C LEU A 75 10.11 7.00 -1.60
N LEU A 76 9.93 8.17 -1.00
CA LEU A 76 10.80 8.66 0.08
C LEU A 76 10.74 7.76 1.32
N VAL A 77 9.55 7.27 1.70
CA VAL A 77 9.40 6.34 2.84
C VAL A 77 10.09 5.02 2.55
N VAL A 78 9.89 4.45 1.36
CA VAL A 78 10.55 3.18 0.96
C VAL A 78 12.07 3.32 0.91
N MET A 79 12.58 4.42 0.35
CA MET A 79 14.01 4.73 0.36
C MET A 79 14.53 4.91 1.80
N GLY A 80 13.81 5.65 2.64
CA GLY A 80 14.15 5.82 4.04
C GLY A 80 14.21 4.48 4.80
N MET A 81 13.22 3.61 4.59
CA MET A 81 13.22 2.26 5.18
C MET A 81 14.37 1.40 4.67
N SER A 82 14.75 1.54 3.41
CA SER A 82 15.86 0.79 2.80
C SER A 82 17.21 1.24 3.34
N ILE A 83 17.40 2.53 3.58
CA ILE A 83 18.70 3.12 3.98
C ILE A 83 18.87 3.06 5.51
N PHE A 84 17.86 3.46 6.28
CA PHE A 84 18.00 3.66 7.71
C PHE A 84 17.63 2.45 8.55
N ARG A 85 16.87 1.50 8.00
CA ARG A 85 16.47 0.30 8.72
C ARG A 85 17.46 -0.83 8.54
N LYS A 86 17.81 -1.53 9.63
CA LYS A 86 18.67 -2.71 9.59
C LYS A 86 17.90 -3.90 9.03
N ASN A 87 17.99 -4.13 7.72
CA ASN A 87 17.31 -5.19 6.99
C ASN A 87 18.19 -6.45 6.79
N ALA A 88 19.17 -6.66 7.67
CA ALA A 88 20.14 -7.76 7.52
C ALA A 88 19.55 -9.16 7.80
N LYS A 89 18.57 -9.24 8.70
CA LYS A 89 17.87 -10.50 8.98
C LYS A 89 16.65 -10.63 8.06
N THR A 90 16.40 -11.82 7.54
CA THR A 90 15.25 -12.10 6.66
C THR A 90 13.92 -11.64 7.25
N GLN A 91 13.70 -11.86 8.56
CA GLN A 91 12.47 -11.44 9.22
C GLN A 91 12.32 -9.92 9.28
N ASP A 92 13.41 -9.17 9.52
CA ASP A 92 13.40 -7.71 9.54
C ASP A 92 13.15 -7.17 8.13
N LEU A 93 13.75 -7.80 7.10
CA LEU A 93 13.52 -7.45 5.70
C LEU A 93 12.05 -7.67 5.31
N ILE A 94 11.49 -8.86 5.59
CA ILE A 94 10.08 -9.16 5.29
C ILE A 94 9.15 -8.19 6.02
N THR A 95 9.46 -7.85 7.27
CA THR A 95 8.69 -6.85 8.02
C THR A 95 8.76 -5.46 7.36
N SER A 96 9.93 -5.07 6.86
CA SER A 96 10.10 -3.80 6.13
C SER A 96 9.33 -3.80 4.82
N MET A 97 9.36 -4.91 4.07
CA MET A 97 8.58 -5.06 2.84
C MET A 97 7.08 -4.98 3.11
N LEU A 98 6.60 -5.64 4.18
CA LEU A 98 5.20 -5.56 4.59
C LEU A 98 4.78 -4.10 4.85
N PHE A 99 5.53 -3.38 5.68
CA PHE A 99 5.20 -1.99 6.02
C PHE A 99 5.33 -1.04 4.84
N ALA A 100 6.30 -1.24 3.95
CA ALA A 100 6.44 -0.45 2.72
C ALA A 100 5.21 -0.63 1.82
N LEU A 101 4.76 -1.88 1.63
CA LEU A 101 3.60 -2.19 0.79
C LEU A 101 2.29 -1.71 1.42
N VAL A 102 2.13 -1.90 2.73
CA VAL A 102 0.96 -1.41 3.48
C VAL A 102 0.89 0.12 3.45
N PHE A 103 2.02 0.80 3.61
CA PHE A 103 2.07 2.26 3.50
C PHE A 103 1.65 2.73 2.10
N PHE A 104 2.13 2.07 1.06
CA PHE A 104 1.69 2.33 -0.32
C PHE A 104 0.16 2.17 -0.44
N PHE A 105 -0.41 1.08 0.07
CA PHE A 105 -1.86 0.85 -0.01
C PHE A 105 -2.70 1.82 0.82
N PHE A 106 -2.18 2.34 1.92
CA PHE A 106 -2.85 3.39 2.68
C PHE A 106 -2.85 4.74 1.98
N THR A 107 -1.92 4.97 1.07
CA THR A 107 -1.75 6.25 0.37
C THR A 107 -2.22 6.21 -1.08
N THR A 108 -2.50 5.03 -1.64
CA THR A 108 -2.99 4.90 -3.02
C THR A 108 -4.38 5.51 -3.20
N THR A 109 -4.70 5.92 -4.41
CA THR A 109 -6.05 6.37 -4.79
C THR A 109 -7.02 5.21 -4.97
N THR A 110 -6.50 3.98 -5.12
CA THR A 110 -7.31 2.79 -5.42
C THR A 110 -6.82 1.61 -4.59
N MET A 111 -7.74 0.98 -3.85
CA MET A 111 -7.45 -0.19 -3.03
C MET A 111 -8.49 -1.29 -3.25
N HIS A 112 -8.12 -2.29 -4.05
CA HIS A 112 -8.98 -3.45 -4.29
C HIS A 112 -8.69 -4.61 -3.32
N PRO A 113 -9.70 -5.43 -2.98
CA PRO A 113 -9.54 -6.57 -2.06
C PRO A 113 -8.40 -7.53 -2.43
N TRP A 114 -8.20 -7.81 -3.70
CA TRP A 114 -7.15 -8.73 -4.17
C TRP A 114 -5.72 -8.19 -4.01
N TYR A 115 -5.55 -6.88 -3.82
CA TYR A 115 -4.23 -6.31 -3.54
C TYR A 115 -3.66 -6.81 -2.21
N LEU A 116 -4.52 -7.21 -1.27
CA LEU A 116 -4.07 -7.74 0.03
C LEU A 116 -3.42 -9.12 -0.03
N ALA A 117 -3.47 -9.83 -1.15
CA ALA A 117 -2.83 -11.15 -1.29
C ALA A 117 -1.34 -11.11 -0.92
N THR A 118 -0.60 -10.11 -1.42
CA THR A 118 0.84 -9.96 -1.12
C THR A 118 1.11 -9.54 0.33
N PRO A 119 0.45 -8.51 0.91
CA PRO A 119 0.56 -8.23 2.33
C PRO A 119 0.22 -9.41 3.24
N LEU A 120 -0.81 -10.20 2.92
CA LEU A 120 -1.17 -11.40 3.67
C LEU A 120 -0.04 -12.43 3.66
N LEU A 121 0.54 -12.70 2.50
CA LEU A 121 1.68 -13.60 2.38
C LEU A 121 2.86 -13.12 3.24
N LEU A 122 3.20 -11.83 3.17
CA LEU A 122 4.28 -11.26 3.98
C LEU A 122 3.96 -11.31 5.48
N ALA A 123 2.69 -11.08 5.87
CA ALA A 123 2.27 -11.07 7.26
C ALA A 123 2.45 -12.43 7.95
N ILE A 124 2.37 -13.56 7.22
CA ILE A 124 2.60 -14.91 7.75
C ILE A 124 3.99 -15.02 8.41
N PHE A 125 4.99 -14.36 7.84
CA PHE A 125 6.37 -14.38 8.33
C PHE A 125 6.66 -13.28 9.36
N THR A 126 5.65 -12.52 9.76
CA THR A 126 5.78 -11.42 10.73
C THR A 126 4.91 -11.69 11.96
N LYS A 127 4.98 -10.79 12.91
CA LYS A 127 4.12 -10.84 14.10
C LYS A 127 2.82 -10.06 13.94
N TYR A 128 2.68 -9.33 12.84
CA TYR A 128 1.57 -8.41 12.61
C TYR A 128 0.37 -9.13 12.02
N ARG A 129 -0.80 -8.97 12.66
CA ARG A 129 -2.05 -9.62 12.31
C ARG A 129 -3.10 -8.67 11.74
N PHE A 130 -2.88 -7.37 11.82
CA PHE A 130 -3.83 -6.37 11.31
C PHE A 130 -4.17 -6.59 9.83
N VAL A 131 -3.22 -7.08 9.03
CA VAL A 131 -3.45 -7.39 7.61
C VAL A 131 -4.49 -8.51 7.43
N LEU A 132 -4.50 -9.50 8.34
CA LEU A 132 -5.51 -10.54 8.33
C LEU A 132 -6.90 -9.95 8.58
N VAL A 133 -7.03 -9.06 9.56
CA VAL A 133 -8.31 -8.38 9.81
C VAL A 133 -8.68 -7.50 8.62
N TRP A 134 -7.73 -6.76 8.05
CA TRP A 134 -7.97 -5.97 6.84
C TRP A 134 -8.52 -6.81 5.70
N SER A 135 -7.99 -8.03 5.50
CA SER A 135 -8.46 -8.92 4.44
C SER A 135 -9.93 -9.36 4.60
N PHE A 136 -10.50 -9.28 5.79
CA PHE A 136 -11.92 -9.53 6.02
C PHE A 136 -12.75 -8.25 5.84
N VAL A 137 -12.32 -7.13 6.42
CA VAL A 137 -13.12 -5.91 6.39
C VAL A 137 -13.09 -5.22 5.03
N ILE A 138 -12.05 -5.42 4.20
CA ILE A 138 -11.94 -4.81 2.88
C ILE A 138 -13.09 -5.22 1.93
N PHE A 139 -13.74 -6.36 2.18
CA PHE A 139 -14.92 -6.76 1.41
C PHE A 139 -16.11 -5.83 1.60
N LEU A 140 -16.10 -4.97 2.62
CA LEU A 140 -17.08 -3.89 2.77
C LEU A 140 -17.05 -2.92 1.60
N SER A 141 -15.92 -2.77 0.92
CA SER A 141 -15.80 -1.95 -0.30
C SER A 141 -16.75 -2.40 -1.42
N TYR A 142 -17.11 -3.68 -1.46
CA TYR A 142 -18.06 -4.19 -2.46
C TYR A 142 -19.50 -3.71 -2.29
N PHE A 143 -19.84 -3.08 -1.16
CA PHE A 143 -21.11 -2.38 -1.03
C PHE A 143 -21.29 -1.26 -2.07
N ALA A 144 -20.20 -0.73 -2.63
CA ALA A 144 -20.26 0.21 -3.75
C ALA A 144 -20.98 -0.36 -4.97
N TYR A 145 -20.87 -1.67 -5.22
CA TYR A 145 -21.49 -2.34 -6.37
C TYR A 145 -22.96 -2.73 -6.15
N LEU A 146 -23.51 -2.51 -4.97
CA LEU A 146 -24.93 -2.74 -4.69
C LEU A 146 -25.80 -1.56 -5.16
N ASN A 147 -25.20 -0.41 -5.43
CA ASN A 147 -25.87 0.78 -5.93
C ASN A 147 -25.82 0.80 -7.45
N GLY A 148 -26.90 1.21 -8.11
CA GLY A 148 -26.95 1.32 -9.57
C GLY A 148 -25.88 2.28 -10.16
N ASP A 149 -25.42 3.22 -9.35
CA ASP A 149 -24.43 4.23 -9.75
C ASP A 149 -22.97 3.82 -9.40
N ASN A 150 -22.75 2.65 -8.81
CA ASN A 150 -21.45 2.16 -8.32
C ASN A 150 -20.71 3.18 -7.42
N GLN A 151 -21.46 3.97 -6.65
CA GLN A 151 -20.87 4.97 -5.77
C GLN A 151 -20.52 4.37 -4.41
N GLU A 152 -19.35 4.73 -3.91
CA GLU A 152 -18.89 4.30 -2.59
C GLU A 152 -19.59 5.07 -1.47
N ASN A 153 -19.92 4.35 -0.41
CA ASN A 153 -20.35 4.95 0.84
C ASN A 153 -19.14 5.26 1.71
N LEU A 154 -18.74 6.52 1.77
CA LEU A 154 -17.57 6.96 2.55
C LEU A 154 -17.66 6.61 4.04
N GLY A 155 -18.88 6.45 4.59
CA GLY A 155 -19.08 5.99 5.97
C GLY A 155 -18.64 4.53 6.15
N ILE A 156 -18.90 3.67 5.19
CA ILE A 156 -18.44 2.27 5.18
C ILE A 156 -16.92 2.21 5.04
N VAL A 157 -16.35 2.99 4.12
CA VAL A 157 -14.89 3.09 3.93
C VAL A 157 -14.22 3.61 5.20
N PHE A 158 -14.77 4.64 5.84
CA PHE A 158 -14.27 5.14 7.11
C PHE A 158 -14.28 4.07 8.21
N PHE A 159 -15.37 3.31 8.33
CA PHE A 159 -15.48 2.24 9.33
C PHE A 159 -14.48 1.11 9.06
N GLU A 160 -14.27 0.72 7.80
CA GLU A 160 -13.24 -0.25 7.41
C GLU A 160 -11.86 0.19 7.91
N TYR A 161 -11.44 1.40 7.55
CA TYR A 161 -10.11 1.89 7.92
C TYR A 161 -9.96 2.20 9.40
N LEU A 162 -11.04 2.57 10.10
CA LEU A 162 -11.03 2.73 11.55
C LEU A 162 -10.64 1.43 12.26
N ILE A 163 -11.20 0.30 11.82
CA ILE A 163 -10.86 -1.03 12.34
C ILE A 163 -9.39 -1.35 12.04
N VAL A 164 -8.97 -1.16 10.80
CA VAL A 164 -7.61 -1.52 10.34
C VAL A 164 -6.54 -0.71 11.09
N TYR A 165 -6.70 0.61 11.16
CA TYR A 165 -5.78 1.48 11.89
C TYR A 165 -5.82 1.23 13.40
N GLY A 166 -7.00 0.96 13.96
CA GLY A 166 -7.14 0.64 15.38
C GLY A 166 -6.32 -0.59 15.78
N ILE A 167 -6.40 -1.66 14.98
CA ILE A 167 -5.63 -2.89 15.23
C ILE A 167 -4.15 -2.68 14.98
N LEU A 168 -3.79 -1.98 13.90
CA LEU A 168 -2.40 -1.65 13.60
C LEU A 168 -1.75 -0.87 14.76
N ILE A 169 -2.41 0.18 15.24
CA ILE A 169 -1.91 1.00 16.36
C ILE A 169 -1.80 0.15 17.64
N TYR A 170 -2.81 -0.68 17.93
CA TYR A 170 -2.77 -1.60 19.07
C TYR A 170 -1.58 -2.56 18.99
N GLU A 171 -1.31 -3.15 17.84
CA GLU A 171 -0.18 -4.06 17.64
C GLU A 171 1.16 -3.33 17.80
N LEU A 172 1.32 -2.16 17.19
CA LEU A 172 2.53 -1.35 17.31
C LEU A 172 2.80 -0.96 18.78
N TYR A 173 1.75 -0.53 19.50
CA TYR A 173 1.83 -0.19 20.91
C TYR A 173 2.22 -1.40 21.77
N SER A 174 1.55 -2.54 21.60
CA SER A 174 1.81 -3.78 22.31
C SER A 174 3.25 -4.26 22.10
N TYR A 175 3.75 -4.21 20.87
CA TYR A 175 5.14 -4.56 20.57
C TYR A 175 6.16 -3.66 21.24
N TYR A 176 5.90 -2.36 21.25
CA TYR A 176 6.79 -1.39 21.89
C TYR A 176 6.89 -1.66 23.40
N HIS A 177 5.77 -1.95 24.05
CA HIS A 177 5.72 -2.20 25.49
C HIS A 177 6.31 -3.56 25.89
N ILE A 178 6.08 -4.62 25.12
CA ILE A 178 6.67 -5.95 25.38
C ILE A 178 8.20 -5.86 25.30
N LYS A 179 8.73 -5.13 24.33
CA LYS A 179 10.17 -4.97 24.16
C LYS A 179 10.84 -4.14 25.26
N LYS A 180 10.08 -3.31 25.99
CA LYS A 180 10.56 -2.46 27.09
C LYS A 180 10.50 -3.13 28.46
N LYS A 181 9.79 -4.25 28.66
CA LYS A 181 9.82 -4.96 29.94
C LYS A 181 11.21 -5.55 30.13
N PRO A 182 11.98 -5.14 31.15
CA PRO A 182 13.25 -5.79 31.46
C PRO A 182 12.93 -7.25 31.79
N THR A 183 13.64 -8.18 31.20
CA THR A 183 13.72 -9.55 31.68
C THR A 183 14.23 -9.46 33.13
N LEU A 184 13.34 -9.64 34.08
CA LEU A 184 13.73 -9.92 35.45
C LEU A 184 14.51 -11.22 35.38
N THR A 185 15.82 -11.13 35.23
CA THR A 185 16.72 -12.23 35.44
C THR A 185 16.43 -12.75 36.84
N SER A 186 15.90 -13.95 36.93
CA SER A 186 15.85 -14.72 38.16
C SER A 186 17.27 -14.96 38.62
N SER A 187 17.81 -14.02 39.39
CA SER A 187 18.89 -14.24 40.29
C SER A 187 18.29 -14.92 41.51
N SER A 188 18.29 -16.22 41.53
CA SER A 188 18.11 -17.00 42.75
C SER A 188 18.71 -18.36 42.58
N ARG A 189 19.86 -18.49 43.22
CA ARG A 189 20.56 -19.67 43.74
C ARG A 189 21.36 -20.50 42.77
#